data_740f6fe17f3621858a48e69c200cb962
#
_entry.id   740f6fe17f3621858a48e69c200cb962
#
_cell.length_a   1.000
_cell.length_b   1.000
_cell.length_c   1.000
_cell.angle_alpha   90.00
_cell.angle_beta   90.00
_cell.angle_gamma   90.00
#
_symmetry.space_group_name_H-M   'P 1'
#
loop_
_entity.id
_entity.type
_entity.pdbx_description
1 polymer ?
#
loop_
_entity_poly.entity_id
_entity_poly.type
_entity_poly.pdbx_seq_one_letter_code
_entity_poly.pdbx_strand_id
1 'polypeptide(L)'
;MKKSISILAILGFCGACISFYIGAGFATMQEVVQYEASYGSLFIVAIIVAAIIYVYTNLSFATNGNRLNLKRGGDIYGIYCGVFGQKFGNLAAKFFDYFSALFCYMSFVVMCGGANSTASQQWGLPIGVGAILLTILVISTVIFGLDGILNTLSKIGPIIIIMILFVSIITAITGLPSLSSNMASVDAGNYTNVMKQVGNGNPIASGASYGGFVILWFAAFLAEIGAKNKLKDVNIGMLLSTFFIFGAASICCIALIGHVDVTAASDIPALELAKQISPIVAQIFAIVICAGIYTSAVPLLWTGVRKISHEGTKEYKLITIVAGILGCIIACFIPYKGLVNVLYGLNGYLGFILIFFMIVYDIKTKMSSK
;
A
#
# COMPACT_ATOMS: atom_id res chain seq x y z
N MET A 1 -2.09 31.77 -23.35
CA MET A 1 -1.85 30.49 -24.05
C MET A 1 -2.40 29.35 -23.24
N LYS A 2 -3.40 28.60 -23.71
CA LYS A 2 -3.85 27.35 -23.09
C LYS A 2 -2.69 26.35 -23.19
N LYS A 3 -1.97 26.08 -22.10
CA LYS A 3 -0.96 25.02 -22.07
C LYS A 3 -1.63 23.72 -22.50
N SER A 4 -1.22 23.10 -23.60
CA SER A 4 -1.74 21.83 -24.09
C SER A 4 -1.62 20.74 -23.01
N ILE A 5 -2.54 19.79 -23.04
CA ILE A 5 -2.49 18.58 -22.19
C ILE A 5 -1.25 17.80 -22.62
N SER A 6 -0.44 17.40 -21.64
CA SER A 6 0.76 16.59 -21.92
C SER A 6 0.47 15.12 -21.61
N ILE A 7 0.31 14.31 -22.65
CA ILE A 7 0.08 12.85 -22.53
C ILE A 7 1.21 12.19 -21.72
N LEU A 8 2.47 12.59 -22.00
CA LEU A 8 3.62 12.03 -21.29
C LEU A 8 3.58 12.34 -19.78
N ALA A 9 3.18 13.57 -19.41
CA ALA A 9 3.01 13.94 -18.01
C ALA A 9 1.87 13.14 -17.35
N ILE A 10 0.74 12.97 -18.04
CA ILE A 10 -0.39 12.17 -17.54
C ILE A 10 0.03 10.72 -17.27
N LEU A 11 0.72 10.09 -18.23
CA LEU A 11 1.22 8.73 -18.06
C LEU A 11 2.27 8.64 -16.93
N GLY A 12 3.11 9.66 -16.79
CA GLY A 12 4.05 9.76 -15.67
C GLY A 12 3.35 9.82 -14.30
N PHE A 13 2.31 10.65 -14.15
CA PHE A 13 1.53 10.72 -12.90
C PHE A 13 0.72 9.45 -12.65
N CYS A 14 0.15 8.85 -13.70
CA CYS A 14 -0.51 7.56 -13.59
C CYS A 14 0.45 6.48 -13.08
N GLY A 15 1.61 6.33 -13.70
CA GLY A 15 2.63 5.37 -13.28
C GLY A 15 3.14 5.62 -11.85
N ALA A 16 3.33 6.90 -11.47
CA ALA A 16 3.73 7.26 -10.11
C ALA A 16 2.67 6.83 -9.08
N CYS A 17 1.38 7.09 -9.34
CA CYS A 17 0.29 6.66 -8.46
C CYS A 17 0.20 5.13 -8.37
N ILE A 18 0.33 4.41 -9.48
CA ILE A 18 0.32 2.94 -9.51
C ILE A 18 1.50 2.38 -8.69
N SER A 19 2.71 2.86 -8.94
CA SER A 19 3.92 2.39 -8.24
C SER A 19 3.88 2.71 -6.75
N PHE A 20 3.22 3.79 -6.36
CA PHE A 20 3.08 4.17 -4.96
C PHE A 20 2.01 3.36 -4.23
N TYR A 21 0.96 2.92 -4.94
CA TYR A 21 -0.10 2.09 -4.40
C TYR A 21 0.29 0.61 -4.34
N ILE A 22 0.79 0.08 -5.47
CA ILE A 22 1.17 -1.33 -5.60
C ILE A 22 2.54 -1.54 -4.97
N GLY A 23 2.53 -1.74 -3.67
CA GLY A 23 3.71 -2.10 -2.89
C GLY A 23 3.86 -3.61 -2.71
N ALA A 24 4.78 -3.99 -1.82
CA ALA A 24 5.06 -5.40 -1.53
C ALA A 24 3.86 -6.15 -0.93
N GLY A 25 3.00 -5.49 -0.16
CA GLY A 25 1.78 -6.10 0.40
C GLY A 25 0.80 -6.52 -0.71
N PHE A 26 0.63 -5.67 -1.72
CA PHE A 26 -0.16 -6.02 -2.90
C PHE A 26 0.52 -7.11 -3.73
N ALA A 27 1.87 -7.08 -3.85
CA ALA A 27 2.62 -8.08 -4.60
C ALA A 27 2.51 -9.50 -4.03
N THR A 28 2.34 -9.63 -2.71
CA THR A 28 2.06 -10.90 -2.04
C THR A 28 0.61 -11.35 -2.20
N MET A 29 -0.28 -10.46 -2.62
CA MET A 29 -1.74 -10.57 -2.66
C MET A 29 -2.39 -10.79 -1.28
N GLN A 30 -1.66 -10.68 -0.18
CA GLN A 30 -2.23 -10.86 1.15
C GLN A 30 -3.19 -9.71 1.53
N GLU A 31 -2.91 -8.48 1.07
CA GLU A 31 -3.84 -7.35 1.20
C GLU A 31 -5.14 -7.63 0.46
N VAL A 32 -5.05 -8.05 -0.81
CA VAL A 32 -6.21 -8.35 -1.65
C VAL A 32 -7.07 -9.46 -1.04
N VAL A 33 -6.44 -10.49 -0.43
CA VAL A 33 -7.18 -11.53 0.29
C VAL A 33 -7.97 -10.92 1.45
N GLN A 34 -7.33 -10.12 2.31
CA GLN A 34 -7.94 -9.67 3.57
C GLN A 34 -8.97 -8.56 3.38
N TYR A 35 -8.79 -7.69 2.40
CA TYR A 35 -9.69 -6.55 2.18
C TYR A 35 -10.79 -6.85 1.18
N GLU A 36 -10.59 -7.79 0.26
CA GLU A 36 -11.43 -7.96 -0.92
C GLU A 36 -11.85 -9.41 -1.13
N ALA A 37 -10.94 -10.32 -1.53
CA ALA A 37 -11.28 -11.68 -1.95
C ALA A 37 -11.96 -12.52 -0.86
N SER A 38 -11.67 -12.28 0.43
CA SER A 38 -12.32 -12.96 1.56
C SER A 38 -13.81 -12.64 1.71
N TYR A 39 -14.33 -11.70 0.93
CA TYR A 39 -15.75 -11.34 0.87
C TYR A 39 -16.55 -12.09 -0.21
N GLY A 40 -15.92 -13.05 -0.90
CA GLY A 40 -16.59 -13.88 -1.90
C GLY A 40 -17.29 -13.05 -2.96
N SER A 41 -18.60 -13.22 -3.16
CA SER A 41 -19.38 -12.48 -4.14
C SER A 41 -19.43 -10.97 -3.91
N LEU A 42 -19.18 -10.51 -2.69
CA LEU A 42 -19.21 -9.11 -2.31
C LEU A 42 -17.87 -8.39 -2.44
N PHE A 43 -16.82 -9.04 -2.98
CA PHE A 43 -15.50 -8.41 -3.16
C PHE A 43 -15.57 -7.12 -3.98
N ILE A 44 -16.45 -7.08 -4.98
CA ILE A 44 -16.63 -5.90 -5.83
C ILE A 44 -17.14 -4.68 -5.06
N VAL A 45 -17.94 -4.90 -3.99
CA VAL A 45 -18.43 -3.82 -3.12
C VAL A 45 -17.26 -3.18 -2.38
N ALA A 46 -16.34 -3.99 -1.83
CA ALA A 46 -15.14 -3.50 -1.16
C ALA A 46 -14.26 -2.69 -2.13
N ILE A 47 -14.05 -3.20 -3.34
CA ILE A 47 -13.28 -2.50 -4.41
C ILE A 47 -13.91 -1.15 -4.77
N ILE A 48 -15.22 -1.11 -5.00
CA ILE A 48 -15.93 0.14 -5.38
C ILE A 48 -15.81 1.18 -4.27
N VAL A 49 -16.03 0.78 -3.01
CA VAL A 49 -15.92 1.70 -1.88
C VAL A 49 -14.49 2.23 -1.73
N ALA A 50 -13.48 1.37 -1.84
CA ALA A 50 -12.08 1.79 -1.80
C ALA A 50 -11.75 2.76 -2.95
N ALA A 51 -12.22 2.48 -4.17
CA ALA A 51 -12.01 3.33 -5.35
C ALA A 51 -12.66 4.72 -5.18
N ILE A 52 -13.88 4.80 -4.64
CA ILE A 52 -14.56 6.08 -4.37
C ILE A 52 -13.75 6.92 -3.38
N ILE A 53 -13.29 6.31 -2.29
CA ILE A 53 -12.49 7.00 -1.28
C ILE A 53 -11.15 7.45 -1.89
N TYR A 54 -10.49 6.58 -2.63
CA TYR A 54 -9.23 6.89 -3.32
C TYR A 54 -9.38 8.09 -4.26
N VAL A 55 -10.41 8.11 -5.11
CA VAL A 55 -10.65 9.20 -6.04
C VAL A 55 -10.94 10.51 -5.31
N TYR A 56 -11.86 10.49 -4.33
CA TYR A 56 -12.23 11.69 -3.58
C TYR A 56 -11.02 12.31 -2.87
N THR A 57 -10.32 11.51 -2.08
CA THR A 57 -9.21 12.03 -1.25
C THR A 57 -8.06 12.53 -2.09
N ASN A 58 -7.69 11.81 -3.13
CA ASN A 58 -6.57 12.15 -3.99
C ASN A 58 -6.84 13.40 -4.85
N LEU A 59 -8.07 13.56 -5.36
CA LEU A 59 -8.47 14.80 -6.03
C LEU A 59 -8.43 15.99 -5.06
N SER A 60 -8.88 15.81 -3.83
CA SER A 60 -8.83 16.86 -2.80
C SER A 60 -7.39 17.24 -2.46
N PHE A 61 -6.48 16.28 -2.27
CA PHE A 61 -5.07 16.54 -1.99
C PHE A 61 -4.40 17.33 -3.13
N ALA A 62 -4.50 16.85 -4.36
CA ALA A 62 -3.89 17.51 -5.51
C ALA A 62 -4.46 18.92 -5.74
N THR A 63 -5.77 19.07 -5.61
CA THR A 63 -6.45 20.37 -5.82
C THR A 63 -6.08 21.38 -4.74
N ASN A 64 -6.09 21.00 -3.47
CA ASN A 64 -5.73 21.89 -2.38
C ASN A 64 -4.22 22.18 -2.35
N GLY A 65 -3.38 21.18 -2.68
CA GLY A 65 -1.96 21.39 -2.87
C GLY A 65 -1.66 22.46 -3.93
N ASN A 66 -2.32 22.37 -5.08
CA ASN A 66 -2.21 23.35 -6.17
C ASN A 66 -2.74 24.73 -5.80
N ARG A 67 -3.98 24.77 -5.26
CA ARG A 67 -4.65 26.04 -4.90
C ARG A 67 -3.88 26.84 -3.87
N LEU A 68 -3.29 26.16 -2.90
CA LEU A 68 -2.58 26.79 -1.78
C LEU A 68 -1.07 26.87 -2.01
N ASN A 69 -0.60 26.40 -3.15
CA ASN A 69 0.82 26.37 -3.54
C ASN A 69 1.73 25.87 -2.41
N LEU A 70 1.41 24.67 -1.88
CA LEU A 70 2.04 24.13 -0.70
C LEU A 70 3.54 23.88 -0.93
N LYS A 71 4.36 24.38 0.00
CA LYS A 71 5.81 24.16 -0.02
C LYS A 71 6.19 22.77 0.47
N ARG A 72 5.40 22.19 1.39
CA ARG A 72 5.56 20.86 1.96
C ARG A 72 4.24 20.11 1.84
N GLY A 73 4.27 18.90 1.28
CA GLY A 73 3.06 18.09 1.15
C GLY A 73 2.37 17.79 2.47
N GLY A 74 3.14 17.61 3.54
CA GLY A 74 2.60 17.36 4.89
C GLY A 74 1.82 18.52 5.52
N ASP A 75 1.96 19.75 5.03
CA ASP A 75 1.18 20.90 5.51
C ASP A 75 -0.32 20.73 5.25
N ILE A 76 -0.70 19.82 4.33
CA ILE A 76 -2.09 19.51 3.99
C ILE A 76 -2.89 19.03 5.20
N TYR A 77 -2.28 18.30 6.13
CA TYR A 77 -2.95 17.86 7.36
C TYR A 77 -3.40 19.03 8.22
N GLY A 78 -2.51 20.01 8.40
CA GLY A 78 -2.82 21.22 9.17
C GLY A 78 -3.92 22.06 8.54
N ILE A 79 -4.03 22.06 7.21
CA ILE A 79 -5.07 22.77 6.46
C ILE A 79 -6.43 22.14 6.70
N TYR A 80 -6.57 20.82 6.52
CA TYR A 80 -7.84 20.14 6.75
C TYR A 80 -8.29 20.23 8.20
N CYS A 81 -7.40 19.92 9.13
CA CYS A 81 -7.73 19.95 10.56
C CYS A 81 -7.89 21.38 11.11
N GLY A 82 -7.29 22.38 10.45
CA GLY A 82 -7.40 23.79 10.82
C GLY A 82 -8.81 24.39 10.70
N VAL A 83 -9.74 23.64 10.09
CA VAL A 83 -11.16 24.01 10.00
C VAL A 83 -11.83 24.21 11.38
N PHE A 84 -11.30 23.62 12.42
CA PHE A 84 -11.72 23.77 13.82
C PHE A 84 -10.83 24.72 14.64
N GLY A 85 -9.97 25.49 13.98
CA GLY A 85 -9.07 26.47 14.58
C GLY A 85 -7.60 26.18 14.34
N GLN A 86 -6.79 27.25 14.21
CA GLN A 86 -5.36 27.16 13.86
C GLN A 86 -4.55 26.33 14.85
N LYS A 87 -4.84 26.47 16.16
CA LYS A 87 -4.12 25.71 17.22
C LYS A 87 -4.37 24.21 17.07
N PHE A 88 -5.63 23.82 16.81
CA PHE A 88 -6.02 22.43 16.57
C PHE A 88 -5.40 21.89 15.29
N GLY A 89 -5.41 22.67 14.20
CA GLY A 89 -4.77 22.30 12.95
C GLY A 89 -3.29 22.03 13.08
N ASN A 90 -2.56 22.87 13.83
CA ASN A 90 -1.13 22.70 14.09
C ASN A 90 -0.85 21.43 14.93
N LEU A 91 -1.69 21.14 15.94
CA LEU A 91 -1.56 19.92 16.74
C LEU A 91 -1.82 18.68 15.91
N ALA A 92 -2.89 18.67 15.12
CA ALA A 92 -3.25 17.57 14.26
C ALA A 92 -2.19 17.31 13.16
N ALA A 93 -1.62 18.39 12.57
CA ALA A 93 -0.52 18.26 11.62
C ALA A 93 0.68 17.53 12.24
N LYS A 94 1.07 17.90 13.45
CA LYS A 94 2.15 17.21 14.17
C LYS A 94 1.80 15.76 14.45
N PHE A 95 0.56 15.48 14.88
CA PHE A 95 0.11 14.12 15.15
C PHE A 95 0.22 13.25 13.89
N PHE A 96 -0.36 13.68 12.75
CA PHE A 96 -0.31 12.92 11.50
C PHE A 96 1.12 12.78 10.96
N ASP A 97 1.96 13.78 11.13
CA ASP A 97 3.36 13.73 10.69
C ASP A 97 4.18 12.69 11.51
N TYR A 98 4.01 12.65 12.84
CA TYR A 98 4.63 11.62 13.67
C TYR A 98 4.03 10.24 13.47
N PHE A 99 2.69 10.18 13.34
CA PHE A 99 2.01 8.92 13.10
C PHE A 99 2.42 8.31 11.76
N SER A 100 2.54 9.13 10.71
CA SER A 100 3.00 8.69 9.39
C SER A 100 4.41 8.06 9.47
N ALA A 101 5.31 8.65 10.23
CA ALA A 101 6.65 8.10 10.43
C ALA A 101 6.62 6.77 11.23
N LEU A 102 5.81 6.70 12.28
CA LEU A 102 5.59 5.46 13.04
C LEU A 102 4.99 4.38 12.14
N PHE A 103 4.00 4.75 11.34
CA PHE A 103 3.36 3.83 10.40
C PHE A 103 4.34 3.32 9.33
N CYS A 104 5.22 4.15 8.82
CA CYS A 104 6.30 3.71 7.93
C CYS A 104 7.19 2.66 8.61
N TYR A 105 7.58 2.88 9.86
CA TYR A 105 8.34 1.90 10.63
C TYR A 105 7.55 0.58 10.83
N MET A 106 6.28 0.66 11.20
CA MET A 106 5.43 -0.52 11.33
C MET A 106 5.28 -1.27 10.00
N SER A 107 5.17 -0.54 8.90
CA SER A 107 5.15 -1.14 7.55
C SER A 107 6.48 -1.81 7.19
N PHE A 108 7.63 -1.29 7.65
CA PHE A 108 8.90 -2.00 7.55
C PHE A 108 8.86 -3.35 8.27
N VAL A 109 8.25 -3.43 9.46
CA VAL A 109 8.04 -4.70 10.18
C VAL A 109 7.20 -5.69 9.35
N VAL A 110 6.14 -5.20 8.69
CA VAL A 110 5.34 -6.01 7.75
C VAL A 110 6.21 -6.54 6.61
N MET A 111 7.11 -5.70 6.06
CA MET A 111 8.04 -6.14 5.00
C MET A 111 8.98 -7.27 5.48
N CYS A 112 9.50 -7.17 6.71
CA CYS A 112 10.29 -8.25 7.32
C CYS A 112 9.49 -9.57 7.41
N GLY A 113 8.22 -9.49 7.83
CA GLY A 113 7.31 -10.63 7.86
C GLY A 113 7.05 -11.22 6.47
N GLY A 114 6.83 -10.37 5.47
CA GLY A 114 6.64 -10.78 4.08
C GLY A 114 7.86 -11.50 3.49
N ALA A 115 9.06 -10.98 3.75
CA ALA A 115 10.31 -11.64 3.33
C ALA A 115 10.49 -13.00 4.00
N ASN A 116 10.17 -13.08 5.29
CA ASN A 116 10.22 -14.33 6.04
C ASN A 116 9.26 -15.39 5.48
N SER A 117 8.00 -15.02 5.29
CA SER A 117 6.98 -15.92 4.73
C SER A 117 7.29 -16.31 3.28
N THR A 118 7.79 -15.39 2.45
CA THR A 118 8.23 -15.70 1.08
C THR A 118 9.37 -16.72 1.07
N ALA A 119 10.38 -16.52 1.91
CA ALA A 119 11.53 -17.39 1.99
C ALA A 119 11.15 -18.80 2.52
N SER A 120 10.30 -18.87 3.52
CA SER A 120 9.81 -20.13 4.06
C SER A 120 8.91 -20.88 3.07
N GLN A 121 7.93 -20.18 2.47
CA GLN A 121 6.94 -20.81 1.59
C GLN A 121 7.54 -21.26 0.24
N GLN A 122 8.51 -20.53 -0.32
CA GLN A 122 9.10 -20.87 -1.61
C GLN A 122 10.31 -21.78 -1.52
N TRP A 123 11.18 -21.57 -0.54
CA TRP A 123 12.46 -22.29 -0.44
C TRP A 123 12.56 -23.18 0.80
N GLY A 124 11.51 -23.26 1.63
CA GLY A 124 11.51 -24.06 2.85
C GLY A 124 12.52 -23.59 3.90
N LEU A 125 12.96 -22.32 3.84
CA LEU A 125 13.93 -21.80 4.78
C LEU A 125 13.33 -21.68 6.19
N PRO A 126 14.15 -21.90 7.25
CA PRO A 126 13.68 -21.73 8.62
C PRO A 126 13.13 -20.32 8.88
N ILE A 127 12.15 -20.25 9.80
CA ILE A 127 11.58 -18.98 10.27
C ILE A 127 12.72 -18.07 10.76
N GLY A 128 12.67 -16.82 10.31
CA GLY A 128 13.65 -15.79 10.64
C GLY A 128 14.70 -15.54 9.56
N VAL A 129 15.06 -16.54 8.73
CA VAL A 129 16.12 -16.37 7.73
C VAL A 129 15.79 -15.26 6.72
N GLY A 130 14.58 -15.25 6.16
CA GLY A 130 14.14 -14.21 5.21
C GLY A 130 14.13 -12.83 5.83
N ALA A 131 13.62 -12.71 7.07
CA ALA A 131 13.59 -11.45 7.80
C ALA A 131 15.01 -10.92 8.13
N ILE A 132 15.92 -11.79 8.56
CA ILE A 132 17.31 -11.42 8.86
C ILE A 132 18.03 -10.95 7.61
N LEU A 133 17.95 -11.69 6.51
CA LEU A 133 18.59 -11.31 5.25
C LEU A 133 18.09 -9.95 4.74
N LEU A 134 16.75 -9.75 4.74
CA LEU A 134 16.17 -8.46 4.37
C LEU A 134 16.69 -7.35 5.29
N THR A 135 16.67 -7.57 6.59
CA THR A 135 17.06 -6.56 7.58
C THR A 135 18.51 -6.13 7.41
N ILE A 136 19.43 -7.08 7.18
CA ILE A 136 20.85 -6.77 6.93
C ILE A 136 20.99 -5.89 5.68
N LEU A 137 20.32 -6.26 4.58
CA LEU A 137 20.35 -5.49 3.33
C LEU A 137 19.78 -4.08 3.52
N VAL A 138 18.64 -3.97 4.21
CA VAL A 138 17.95 -2.67 4.43
C VAL A 138 18.77 -1.77 5.35
N ILE A 139 19.27 -2.29 6.48
CA ILE A 139 20.13 -1.52 7.41
C ILE A 139 21.38 -1.00 6.68
N SER A 140 22.05 -1.88 5.94
CA SER A 140 23.25 -1.50 5.17
C SER A 140 22.93 -0.36 4.20
N THR A 141 21.83 -0.49 3.46
CA THR A 141 21.40 0.53 2.50
C THR A 141 21.06 1.86 3.18
N VAL A 142 20.28 1.83 4.24
CA VAL A 142 19.84 3.04 4.96
C VAL A 142 21.03 3.77 5.61
N ILE A 143 22.03 3.04 6.12
CA ILE A 143 23.24 3.62 6.74
C ILE A 143 24.16 4.28 5.71
N PHE A 144 24.32 3.67 4.53
CA PHE A 144 25.24 4.18 3.50
C PHE A 144 24.62 5.24 2.58
N GLY A 145 23.32 5.52 2.72
CA GLY A 145 22.60 6.56 2.01
C GLY A 145 21.81 6.04 0.79
N LEU A 146 20.74 6.77 0.49
CA LEU A 146 19.73 6.39 -0.50
C LEU A 146 20.03 6.85 -1.92
N ASP A 147 20.88 7.85 -2.11
CA ASP A 147 20.98 8.60 -3.37
C ASP A 147 21.37 7.76 -4.60
N GLY A 148 22.19 6.72 -4.41
CA GLY A 148 22.56 5.81 -5.51
C GLY A 148 21.55 4.68 -5.78
N ILE A 149 20.72 4.36 -4.82
CA ILE A 149 19.87 3.16 -4.81
C ILE A 149 18.45 3.49 -5.25
N LEU A 150 17.93 4.67 -4.92
CA LEU A 150 16.57 5.10 -5.31
C LEU A 150 16.32 4.98 -6.82
N ASN A 151 17.31 5.31 -7.64
CA ASN A 151 17.19 5.20 -9.10
C ASN A 151 17.11 3.74 -9.59
N THR A 152 17.73 2.81 -8.87
CA THR A 152 17.64 1.36 -9.16
C THR A 152 16.34 0.79 -8.64
N LEU A 153 15.92 1.17 -7.44
CA LEU A 153 14.69 0.72 -6.79
C LEU A 153 13.45 1.10 -7.62
N SER A 154 13.42 2.29 -8.20
CA SER A 154 12.28 2.77 -9.02
C SER A 154 12.03 1.93 -10.28
N LYS A 155 13.03 1.19 -10.78
CA LYS A 155 12.91 0.34 -11.97
C LYS A 155 12.29 -1.02 -11.67
N ILE A 156 12.26 -1.44 -10.42
CA ILE A 156 11.72 -2.75 -10.01
C ILE A 156 10.18 -2.71 -9.96
N GLY A 157 9.58 -1.57 -9.60
CA GLY A 157 8.13 -1.42 -9.51
C GLY A 157 7.35 -1.89 -10.75
N PRO A 158 7.70 -1.43 -11.97
CA PRO A 158 7.04 -1.91 -13.19
C PRO A 158 7.16 -3.42 -13.42
N ILE A 159 8.29 -4.03 -13.05
CA ILE A 159 8.50 -5.48 -13.17
C ILE A 159 7.54 -6.24 -12.25
N ILE A 160 7.36 -5.76 -11.02
CA ILE A 160 6.42 -6.33 -10.05
C ILE A 160 4.99 -6.29 -10.62
N ILE A 161 4.57 -5.14 -11.13
CA ILE A 161 3.23 -4.95 -11.68
C ILE A 161 2.97 -5.89 -12.86
N ILE A 162 3.93 -6.01 -13.78
CA ILE A 162 3.83 -6.91 -14.93
C ILE A 162 3.72 -8.36 -14.46
N MET A 163 4.51 -8.79 -13.49
CA MET A 163 4.47 -10.15 -12.96
C MET A 163 3.16 -10.45 -12.22
N ILE A 164 2.65 -9.50 -11.41
CA ILE A 164 1.35 -9.65 -10.74
C ILE A 164 0.24 -9.84 -11.78
N LEU A 165 0.18 -8.96 -12.78
CA LEU A 165 -0.84 -9.04 -13.83
C LEU A 165 -0.71 -10.32 -14.64
N PHE A 166 0.51 -10.71 -15.01
CA PHE A 166 0.76 -11.95 -15.75
C PHE A 166 0.24 -13.17 -14.98
N VAL A 167 0.63 -13.33 -13.72
CA VAL A 167 0.19 -14.45 -12.87
C VAL A 167 -1.33 -14.39 -12.67
N SER A 168 -1.87 -13.21 -12.32
CA SER A 168 -3.30 -13.08 -12.03
C SER A 168 -4.19 -13.32 -13.24
N ILE A 169 -3.81 -12.84 -14.44
CA ILE A 169 -4.62 -13.06 -15.66
C ILE A 169 -4.67 -14.54 -16.00
N ILE A 170 -3.52 -15.23 -16.00
CA ILE A 170 -3.48 -16.65 -16.34
C ILE A 170 -4.30 -17.46 -15.32
N THR A 171 -4.09 -17.21 -14.04
CA THR A 171 -4.78 -17.97 -12.98
C THR A 171 -6.25 -17.56 -12.84
N ALA A 172 -6.63 -16.33 -13.16
CA ALA A 172 -8.04 -15.96 -13.28
C ALA A 172 -8.72 -16.79 -14.38
N ILE A 173 -8.10 -16.91 -15.57
CA ILE A 173 -8.66 -17.68 -16.68
C ILE A 173 -8.77 -19.17 -16.31
N THR A 174 -7.72 -19.77 -15.75
CA THR A 174 -7.72 -21.19 -15.37
C THR A 174 -8.65 -21.48 -14.20
N GLY A 175 -8.92 -20.52 -13.32
CA GLY A 175 -9.83 -20.63 -12.19
C GLY A 175 -11.31 -20.36 -12.53
N LEU A 176 -11.64 -19.90 -13.75
CA LEU A 176 -13.04 -19.62 -14.14
C LEU A 176 -14.01 -20.79 -13.93
N PRO A 177 -13.64 -22.07 -14.27
CA PRO A 177 -14.57 -23.19 -14.09
C PRO A 177 -14.98 -23.41 -12.63
N SER A 178 -14.11 -23.16 -11.68
CA SER A 178 -14.35 -23.32 -10.22
C SER A 178 -14.80 -22.04 -9.53
N LEU A 179 -14.77 -20.90 -10.21
CA LEU A 179 -15.01 -19.59 -9.60
C LEU A 179 -16.36 -19.50 -8.89
N SER A 180 -17.45 -19.95 -9.52
CA SER A 180 -18.80 -19.86 -8.95
C SER A 180 -18.96 -20.73 -7.69
N SER A 181 -18.47 -21.97 -7.74
CA SER A 181 -18.52 -22.89 -6.57
C SER A 181 -17.63 -22.43 -5.43
N ASN A 182 -16.44 -21.94 -5.76
CA ASN A 182 -15.49 -21.39 -4.77
C ASN A 182 -16.02 -20.11 -4.14
N MET A 183 -16.63 -19.23 -4.92
CA MET A 183 -17.28 -18.01 -4.43
C MET A 183 -18.40 -18.34 -3.44
N ALA A 184 -19.29 -19.28 -3.79
CA ALA A 184 -20.32 -19.75 -2.89
C ALA A 184 -19.75 -20.38 -1.62
N SER A 185 -18.62 -21.06 -1.70
CA SER A 185 -17.93 -21.65 -0.55
C SER A 185 -17.33 -20.59 0.37
N VAL A 186 -16.77 -19.51 -0.18
CA VAL A 186 -16.31 -18.35 0.60
C VAL A 186 -17.50 -17.65 1.28
N ASP A 187 -18.60 -17.42 0.54
CA ASP A 187 -19.82 -16.79 1.06
C ASP A 187 -20.47 -17.62 2.20
N ALA A 188 -20.36 -18.95 2.12
CA ALA A 188 -20.81 -19.87 3.18
C ALA A 188 -19.89 -19.87 4.42
N GLY A 189 -18.77 -19.16 4.40
CA GLY A 189 -17.85 -19.04 5.52
C GLY A 189 -16.86 -20.20 5.70
N ASN A 190 -16.72 -21.09 4.71
CA ASN A 190 -15.85 -22.27 4.82
C ASN A 190 -14.37 -21.92 5.02
N TYR A 191 -13.95 -20.71 4.69
CA TYR A 191 -12.58 -20.22 4.77
C TYR A 191 -12.34 -19.17 5.86
N THR A 192 -13.34 -18.84 6.69
CA THR A 192 -13.23 -17.77 7.72
C THR A 192 -12.13 -18.00 8.74
N ASN A 193 -11.78 -19.25 9.01
CA ASN A 193 -10.71 -19.61 9.95
C ASN A 193 -9.29 -19.34 9.40
N VAL A 194 -9.13 -19.32 8.08
CA VAL A 194 -7.81 -19.19 7.40
C VAL A 194 -7.65 -17.88 6.65
N MET A 195 -8.72 -17.33 6.08
CA MET A 195 -8.74 -16.01 5.47
C MET A 195 -9.11 -14.97 6.52
N LYS A 196 -8.12 -14.23 7.01
CA LYS A 196 -8.41 -13.09 7.88
C LYS A 196 -9.11 -12.00 7.09
N GLN A 197 -10.13 -11.38 7.69
CA GLN A 197 -10.85 -10.26 7.09
C GLN A 197 -10.56 -8.97 7.83
N VAL A 198 -10.47 -7.87 7.10
CA VAL A 198 -10.58 -6.52 7.64
C VAL A 198 -12.04 -6.09 7.51
N GLY A 199 -12.59 -5.33 8.47
CA GLY A 199 -13.98 -4.85 8.42
C GLY A 199 -15.01 -5.76 9.08
N ASN A 200 -14.57 -6.81 9.81
CA ASN A 200 -15.44 -7.68 10.64
C ASN A 200 -16.66 -8.24 9.87
N GLY A 201 -16.45 -8.78 8.68
CA GLY A 201 -17.51 -9.35 7.85
C GLY A 201 -18.31 -8.32 7.03
N ASN A 202 -17.99 -7.04 7.11
CA ASN A 202 -18.67 -6.00 6.33
C ASN A 202 -17.79 -5.51 5.18
N PRO A 203 -18.14 -5.77 3.90
CA PRO A 203 -17.35 -5.38 2.74
C PRO A 203 -17.25 -3.85 2.53
N ILE A 204 -18.27 -3.08 2.97
CA ILE A 204 -18.22 -1.62 2.94
C ILE A 204 -17.18 -1.12 3.94
N ALA A 205 -17.16 -1.66 5.16
CA ALA A 205 -16.18 -1.31 6.18
C ALA A 205 -14.75 -1.71 5.72
N SER A 206 -14.61 -2.85 5.07
CA SER A 206 -13.34 -3.30 4.49
C SER A 206 -12.84 -2.36 3.42
N GLY A 207 -13.65 -2.09 2.39
CA GLY A 207 -13.28 -1.17 1.31
C GLY A 207 -13.00 0.23 1.81
N ALA A 208 -13.76 0.69 2.80
CA ALA A 208 -13.52 1.96 3.44
C ALA A 208 -12.19 1.96 4.23
N SER A 209 -11.89 0.91 4.99
CA SER A 209 -10.59 0.78 5.66
C SER A 209 -9.43 0.74 4.69
N TYR A 210 -9.58 0.06 3.55
CA TYR A 210 -8.56 0.02 2.51
C TYR A 210 -8.33 1.38 1.86
N GLY A 211 -9.42 2.09 1.52
CA GLY A 211 -9.34 3.49 1.09
C GLY A 211 -8.68 4.37 2.15
N GLY A 212 -9.03 4.20 3.42
CA GLY A 212 -8.44 4.91 4.56
C GLY A 212 -6.95 4.65 4.75
N PHE A 213 -6.53 3.42 4.55
CA PHE A 213 -5.12 3.00 4.66
C PHE A 213 -4.21 3.80 3.72
N VAL A 214 -4.61 4.00 2.48
CA VAL A 214 -3.79 4.71 1.49
C VAL A 214 -3.82 6.23 1.63
N ILE A 215 -4.79 6.79 2.34
CA ILE A 215 -4.93 8.25 2.51
C ILE A 215 -3.67 8.88 3.09
N LEU A 216 -3.14 8.30 4.17
CA LEU A 216 -1.95 8.84 4.83
C LEU A 216 -0.69 8.73 3.98
N TRP A 217 -0.64 7.77 3.06
CA TRP A 217 0.45 7.64 2.11
C TRP A 217 0.36 8.68 1.00
N PHE A 218 -0.83 8.87 0.45
CA PHE A 218 -1.04 9.73 -0.70
C PHE A 218 -1.15 11.22 -0.37
N ALA A 219 -1.53 11.58 0.86
CA ALA A 219 -1.82 12.96 1.23
C ALA A 219 -0.69 13.94 0.91
N ALA A 220 0.49 13.73 1.49
CA ALA A 220 1.65 14.58 1.27
C ALA A 220 2.15 14.50 -0.18
N PHE A 221 2.20 13.30 -0.75
CA PHE A 221 2.66 13.03 -2.10
C PHE A 221 1.83 13.78 -3.15
N LEU A 222 0.51 13.64 -3.14
CA LEU A 222 -0.36 14.28 -4.11
C LEU A 222 -0.52 15.78 -3.89
N ALA A 223 -0.50 16.23 -2.63
CA ALA A 223 -0.50 17.66 -2.35
C ALA A 223 0.76 18.35 -2.93
N GLU A 224 1.91 17.72 -2.82
CA GLU A 224 3.17 18.25 -3.36
C GLU A 224 3.21 18.19 -4.90
N ILE A 225 2.78 17.08 -5.50
CA ILE A 225 2.68 16.94 -6.96
C ILE A 225 1.69 17.95 -7.53
N GLY A 226 0.53 18.11 -6.89
CA GLY A 226 -0.47 19.10 -7.30
C GLY A 226 0.05 20.53 -7.24
N ALA A 227 0.83 20.87 -6.19
CA ALA A 227 1.43 22.21 -6.04
C ALA A 227 2.44 22.54 -7.14
N LYS A 228 3.25 21.55 -7.55
CA LYS A 228 4.38 21.76 -8.48
C LYS A 228 4.03 21.59 -9.96
N ASN A 229 2.87 21.00 -10.26
CA ASN A 229 2.53 20.59 -11.62
C ASN A 229 1.18 21.14 -12.09
N LYS A 230 0.88 20.93 -13.36
CA LYS A 230 -0.40 21.32 -13.94
C LYS A 230 -1.50 20.40 -13.40
N LEU A 231 -2.38 20.96 -12.58
CA LEU A 231 -3.43 20.22 -11.86
C LEU A 231 -4.26 19.30 -12.77
N LYS A 232 -4.60 19.75 -13.98
CA LYS A 232 -5.39 18.94 -14.93
C LYS A 232 -4.67 17.65 -15.33
N ASP A 233 -3.37 17.72 -15.59
CA ASP A 233 -2.57 16.55 -16.00
C ASP A 233 -2.39 15.59 -14.80
N VAL A 234 -2.19 16.13 -13.59
CA VAL A 234 -2.13 15.36 -12.34
C VAL A 234 -3.45 14.63 -12.09
N ASN A 235 -4.58 15.33 -12.16
CA ASN A 235 -5.89 14.74 -11.90
C ASN A 235 -6.26 13.66 -12.92
N ILE A 236 -5.98 13.88 -14.22
CA ILE A 236 -6.24 12.86 -15.25
C ILE A 236 -5.34 11.64 -15.02
N GLY A 237 -4.06 11.82 -14.72
CA GLY A 237 -3.14 10.72 -14.43
C GLY A 237 -3.57 9.90 -13.22
N MET A 238 -4.00 10.57 -12.15
CA MET A 238 -4.51 9.92 -10.95
C MET A 238 -5.83 9.15 -11.23
N LEU A 239 -6.77 9.75 -11.97
CA LEU A 239 -8.01 9.06 -12.35
C LEU A 239 -7.72 7.84 -13.23
N LEU A 240 -6.77 7.94 -14.16
CA LEU A 240 -6.36 6.81 -14.98
C LEU A 240 -5.74 5.70 -14.12
N SER A 241 -4.93 6.04 -13.12
CA SER A 241 -4.36 5.07 -12.20
C SER A 241 -5.42 4.28 -11.41
N THR A 242 -6.59 4.90 -11.12
CA THR A 242 -7.71 4.24 -10.45
C THR A 242 -8.17 3.00 -11.22
N PHE A 243 -8.34 3.11 -12.53
CA PHE A 243 -8.75 1.97 -13.37
C PHE A 243 -7.72 0.85 -13.36
N PHE A 244 -6.43 1.18 -13.42
CA PHE A 244 -5.37 0.18 -13.38
C PHE A 244 -5.27 -0.50 -12.01
N ILE A 245 -5.31 0.25 -10.91
CA ILE A 245 -5.17 -0.29 -9.56
C ILE A 245 -6.35 -1.21 -9.22
N PHE A 246 -7.58 -0.70 -9.32
CA PHE A 246 -8.76 -1.46 -8.93
C PHE A 246 -9.19 -2.49 -9.97
N GLY A 247 -8.82 -2.29 -11.24
CA GLY A 247 -8.89 -3.32 -12.27
C GLY A 247 -7.95 -4.49 -11.99
N ALA A 248 -6.69 -4.21 -11.63
CA ALA A 248 -5.74 -5.23 -11.20
C ALA A 248 -6.22 -5.97 -9.95
N ALA A 249 -6.71 -5.24 -8.93
CA ALA A 249 -7.29 -5.84 -7.73
C ALA A 249 -8.46 -6.77 -8.05
N SER A 250 -9.34 -6.38 -8.97
CA SER A 250 -10.46 -7.23 -9.42
C SER A 250 -9.98 -8.53 -10.08
N ILE A 251 -8.97 -8.45 -10.94
CA ILE A 251 -8.37 -9.63 -11.59
C ILE A 251 -7.71 -10.52 -10.54
N CYS A 252 -6.98 -9.95 -9.58
CA CYS A 252 -6.38 -10.68 -8.47
C CYS A 252 -7.45 -11.39 -7.63
N CYS A 253 -8.59 -10.75 -7.31
CA CYS A 253 -9.70 -11.37 -6.58
C CYS A 253 -10.27 -12.57 -7.32
N ILE A 254 -10.51 -12.46 -8.64
CA ILE A 254 -11.00 -13.58 -9.46
C ILE A 254 -10.00 -14.75 -9.43
N ALA A 255 -8.71 -14.47 -9.59
CA ALA A 255 -7.66 -15.48 -9.51
C ALA A 255 -7.60 -16.16 -8.13
N LEU A 256 -7.64 -15.37 -7.06
CA LEU A 256 -7.57 -15.86 -5.67
C LEU A 256 -8.79 -16.72 -5.30
N ILE A 257 -10.00 -16.29 -5.66
CA ILE A 257 -11.23 -17.03 -5.40
C ILE A 257 -11.31 -18.26 -6.30
N GLY A 258 -10.90 -18.16 -7.57
CA GLY A 258 -10.85 -19.30 -8.49
C GLY A 258 -9.95 -20.43 -8.01
N HIS A 259 -8.96 -20.13 -7.17
CA HIS A 259 -8.01 -21.08 -6.58
C HIS A 259 -7.98 -20.98 -5.05
N VAL A 260 -9.15 -20.75 -4.42
CA VAL A 260 -9.25 -20.50 -2.97
C VAL A 260 -8.76 -21.66 -2.12
N ASP A 261 -8.88 -22.88 -2.61
CA ASP A 261 -8.40 -24.10 -1.98
C ASP A 261 -6.89 -24.06 -1.64
N VAL A 262 -6.08 -23.45 -2.48
CA VAL A 262 -4.63 -23.31 -2.26
C VAL A 262 -4.23 -21.92 -1.75
N THR A 263 -5.01 -20.88 -2.04
CA THR A 263 -4.66 -19.49 -1.69
C THR A 263 -5.10 -19.06 -0.30
N ALA A 264 -6.22 -19.60 0.22
CA ALA A 264 -6.83 -19.16 1.48
C ALA A 264 -5.90 -19.32 2.69
N ALA A 265 -5.22 -20.46 2.80
CA ALA A 265 -4.32 -20.73 3.93
C ALA A 265 -2.91 -20.15 3.74
N SER A 266 -2.55 -19.71 2.54
CA SER A 266 -1.21 -19.23 2.20
C SER A 266 -0.88 -17.89 2.85
N ASP A 267 0.35 -17.72 3.32
CA ASP A 267 0.87 -16.41 3.74
C ASP A 267 1.20 -15.52 2.55
N ILE A 268 1.62 -16.13 1.43
CA ILE A 268 1.92 -15.43 0.17
C ILE A 268 1.05 -16.04 -0.95
N PRO A 269 -0.24 -15.67 -1.03
CA PRO A 269 -1.18 -16.24 -2.01
C PRO A 269 -0.69 -16.13 -3.46
N ALA A 270 0.02 -15.04 -3.78
CA ALA A 270 0.61 -14.82 -5.10
C ALA A 270 1.57 -15.96 -5.54
N LEU A 271 2.31 -16.56 -4.61
CA LEU A 271 3.19 -17.69 -4.92
C LEU A 271 2.40 -18.96 -5.21
N GLU A 272 1.28 -19.19 -4.51
CA GLU A 272 0.42 -20.34 -4.80
C GLU A 272 -0.19 -20.22 -6.19
N LEU A 273 -0.66 -19.04 -6.56
CA LEU A 273 -1.11 -18.79 -7.94
C LEU A 273 0.00 -19.02 -8.97
N ALA A 274 1.22 -18.55 -8.70
CA ALA A 274 2.35 -18.75 -9.60
C ALA A 274 2.71 -20.23 -9.76
N LYS A 275 2.60 -21.04 -8.70
CA LYS A 275 2.79 -22.50 -8.72
C LYS A 275 1.76 -23.21 -9.59
N GLN A 276 0.51 -22.70 -9.69
CA GLN A 276 -0.51 -23.24 -10.60
C GLN A 276 -0.10 -23.09 -12.08
N ILE A 277 0.76 -22.13 -12.40
CA ILE A 277 1.28 -21.97 -13.77
C ILE A 277 2.48 -22.89 -13.99
N SER A 278 3.53 -22.73 -13.19
CA SER A 278 4.68 -23.64 -13.17
C SER A 278 5.61 -23.34 -11.98
N PRO A 279 6.41 -24.33 -11.52
CA PRO A 279 7.44 -24.10 -10.50
C PRO A 279 8.46 -23.04 -10.89
N ILE A 280 8.79 -22.90 -12.18
CA ILE A 280 9.73 -21.90 -12.68
C ILE A 280 9.15 -20.49 -12.53
N VAL A 281 7.87 -20.31 -12.88
CA VAL A 281 7.17 -19.03 -12.71
C VAL A 281 7.12 -18.64 -11.23
N ALA A 282 6.82 -19.59 -10.34
CA ALA A 282 6.83 -19.33 -8.90
C ALA A 282 8.22 -18.93 -8.39
N GLN A 283 9.29 -19.58 -8.87
CA GLN A 283 10.67 -19.23 -8.51
C GLN A 283 11.04 -17.81 -8.94
N ILE A 284 10.74 -17.45 -10.18
CA ILE A 284 11.01 -16.11 -10.71
C ILE A 284 10.18 -15.08 -9.92
N PHE A 285 8.90 -15.37 -9.70
CA PHE A 285 8.03 -14.44 -9.00
C PHE A 285 8.41 -14.25 -7.53
N ALA A 286 8.88 -15.28 -6.84
CA ALA A 286 9.42 -15.17 -5.48
C ALA A 286 10.60 -14.20 -5.40
N ILE A 287 11.53 -14.26 -6.38
CA ILE A 287 12.65 -13.31 -6.46
C ILE A 287 12.13 -11.87 -6.69
N VAL A 288 11.15 -11.71 -7.57
CA VAL A 288 10.52 -10.40 -7.85
C VAL A 288 9.81 -9.86 -6.60
N ILE A 289 9.09 -10.71 -5.86
CA ILE A 289 8.45 -10.33 -4.57
C ILE A 289 9.52 -9.90 -3.56
N CYS A 290 10.60 -10.66 -3.38
CA CYS A 290 11.68 -10.29 -2.47
C CYS A 290 12.35 -8.96 -2.85
N ALA A 291 12.56 -8.73 -4.15
CA ALA A 291 13.05 -7.43 -4.64
C ALA A 291 12.07 -6.30 -4.35
N GLY A 292 10.76 -6.52 -4.54
CA GLY A 292 9.71 -5.57 -4.22
C GLY A 292 9.62 -5.24 -2.73
N ILE A 293 9.72 -6.27 -1.88
CA ILE A 293 9.78 -6.12 -0.43
C ILE A 293 10.99 -5.25 -0.04
N TYR A 294 12.17 -5.55 -0.59
CA TYR A 294 13.38 -4.78 -0.32
C TYR A 294 13.23 -3.31 -0.74
N THR A 295 12.73 -3.05 -1.95
CA THR A 295 12.55 -1.69 -2.46
C THR A 295 11.56 -0.86 -1.65
N SER A 296 10.57 -1.50 -1.04
CA SER A 296 9.61 -0.87 -0.13
C SER A 296 10.20 -0.70 1.29
N ALA A 297 10.90 -1.71 1.80
CA ALA A 297 11.43 -1.73 3.17
C ALA A 297 12.47 -0.62 3.43
N VAL A 298 13.31 -0.33 2.42
CA VAL A 298 14.37 0.71 2.54
C VAL A 298 13.78 2.09 2.84
N PRO A 299 12.89 2.68 2.02
CA PRO A 299 12.32 4.00 2.32
C PRO A 299 11.43 4.01 3.57
N LEU A 300 10.81 2.89 3.93
CA LEU A 300 9.98 2.77 5.12
C LEU A 300 10.81 2.88 6.40
N LEU A 301 11.91 2.13 6.52
CA LEU A 301 12.81 2.25 7.67
C LEU A 301 13.47 3.63 7.71
N TRP A 302 13.96 4.11 6.56
CA TRP A 302 14.59 5.42 6.45
C TRP A 302 13.66 6.56 6.92
N THR A 303 12.39 6.56 6.48
CA THR A 303 11.41 7.59 6.88
C THR A 303 11.16 7.56 8.38
N GLY A 304 11.00 6.38 8.96
CA GLY A 304 10.80 6.22 10.41
C GLY A 304 11.99 6.74 11.21
N VAL A 305 13.20 6.34 10.84
CA VAL A 305 14.43 6.73 11.57
C VAL A 305 14.75 8.21 11.39
N ARG A 306 14.60 8.75 10.19
CA ARG A 306 14.90 10.15 9.87
C ARG A 306 14.03 11.14 10.64
N LYS A 307 12.88 10.72 11.14
CA LYS A 307 12.03 11.52 12.00
C LYS A 307 12.63 11.73 13.40
N ILE A 308 13.48 10.80 13.83
CA ILE A 308 14.09 10.79 15.18
C ILE A 308 15.48 11.41 15.15
N SER A 309 16.27 11.12 14.10
CA SER A 309 17.68 11.55 14.01
C SER A 309 18.06 11.97 12.59
N HIS A 310 19.05 12.87 12.51
CA HIS A 310 19.53 13.39 11.23
C HIS A 310 20.49 12.42 10.54
N GLU A 311 20.31 12.25 9.25
CA GLU A 311 21.14 11.41 8.39
C GLU A 311 22.63 11.78 8.49
N GLY A 312 23.50 10.77 8.47
CA GLY A 312 24.95 10.93 8.55
C GLY A 312 25.50 10.98 9.98
N THR A 313 24.67 11.13 11.01
CA THR A 313 25.12 11.13 12.41
C THR A 313 25.38 9.72 12.95
N LYS A 314 26.19 9.61 14.02
CA LYS A 314 26.39 8.33 14.74
C LYS A 314 25.07 7.83 15.35
N GLU A 315 24.25 8.74 15.87
CA GLU A 315 22.93 8.42 16.42
C GLU A 315 21.99 7.84 15.38
N TYR A 316 21.97 8.41 14.17
CA TYR A 316 21.18 7.90 13.06
C TYR A 316 21.55 6.45 12.73
N LYS A 317 22.86 6.13 12.64
CA LYS A 317 23.33 4.78 12.37
C LYS A 317 22.91 3.81 13.47
N LEU A 318 23.06 4.21 14.74
CA LEU A 318 22.67 3.40 15.90
C LEU A 318 21.15 3.14 15.92
N ILE A 319 20.33 4.19 15.72
CA ILE A 319 18.87 4.08 15.69
C ILE A 319 18.43 3.18 14.52
N THR A 320 19.06 3.32 13.35
CA THR A 320 18.77 2.45 12.18
C THR A 320 19.02 0.98 12.50
N ILE A 321 20.15 0.66 13.14
CA ILE A 321 20.49 -0.71 13.52
C ILE A 321 19.48 -1.24 14.54
N VAL A 322 19.23 -0.49 15.61
CA VAL A 322 18.31 -0.89 16.68
C VAL A 322 16.89 -1.08 16.13
N ALA A 323 16.38 -0.11 15.37
CA ALA A 323 15.05 -0.20 14.77
C ALA A 323 14.94 -1.36 13.77
N GLY A 324 15.95 -1.58 12.94
CA GLY A 324 15.99 -2.71 12.02
C GLY A 324 15.94 -4.05 12.75
N ILE A 325 16.77 -4.25 13.77
CA ILE A 325 16.80 -5.48 14.57
C ILE A 325 15.48 -5.70 15.31
N LEU A 326 14.91 -4.67 15.94
CA LEU A 326 13.61 -4.76 16.61
C LEU A 326 12.50 -5.13 15.64
N GLY A 327 12.48 -4.53 14.45
CA GLY A 327 11.51 -4.88 13.42
C GLY A 327 11.63 -6.32 12.93
N CYS A 328 12.86 -6.81 12.77
CA CYS A 328 13.13 -8.22 12.43
C CYS A 328 12.62 -9.17 13.53
N ILE A 329 12.91 -8.88 14.79
CA ILE A 329 12.48 -9.68 15.94
C ILE A 329 10.95 -9.75 15.97
N ILE A 330 10.25 -8.60 15.89
CA ILE A 330 8.78 -8.57 15.89
C ILE A 330 8.22 -9.43 14.74
N ALA A 331 8.80 -9.33 13.55
CA ALA A 331 8.37 -10.08 12.37
C ALA A 331 8.62 -11.59 12.48
N CYS A 332 9.55 -12.04 13.33
CA CYS A 332 9.78 -13.46 13.60
C CYS A 332 8.74 -14.04 14.57
N PHE A 333 8.18 -13.25 15.47
CA PHE A 333 7.22 -13.70 16.48
C PHE A 333 5.76 -13.56 16.05
N ILE A 334 5.45 -12.62 15.16
CA ILE A 334 4.08 -12.35 14.72
C ILE A 334 3.89 -12.85 13.29
N PRO A 335 2.92 -13.74 13.01
CA PRO A 335 2.64 -14.22 11.67
C PRO A 335 2.34 -13.06 10.70
N TYR A 336 2.85 -13.16 9.47
CA TYR A 336 2.71 -12.13 8.43
C TYR A 336 1.26 -11.68 8.21
N LYS A 337 0.32 -12.64 8.10
CA LYS A 337 -1.13 -12.32 8.01
C LYS A 337 -1.64 -11.45 9.15
N GLY A 338 -1.14 -11.69 10.36
CA GLY A 338 -1.51 -10.90 11.53
C GLY A 338 -0.95 -9.48 11.48
N LEU A 339 0.31 -9.33 11.06
CA LEU A 339 0.94 -8.02 10.87
C LEU A 339 0.15 -7.18 9.86
N VAL A 340 -0.16 -7.73 8.69
CA VAL A 340 -0.95 -7.06 7.65
C VAL A 340 -2.32 -6.64 8.20
N ASN A 341 -3.04 -7.56 8.83
CA ASN A 341 -4.40 -7.33 9.33
C ASN A 341 -4.46 -6.19 10.36
N VAL A 342 -3.60 -6.25 11.38
CA VAL A 342 -3.62 -5.29 12.49
C VAL A 342 -3.06 -3.93 12.06
N LEU A 343 -1.90 -3.92 11.43
CA LEU A 343 -1.21 -2.66 11.16
C LEU A 343 -1.88 -1.86 10.04
N TYR A 344 -2.29 -2.52 8.97
CA TYR A 344 -2.98 -1.85 7.89
C TYR A 344 -4.41 -1.47 8.25
N GLY A 345 -5.11 -2.33 9.00
CA GLY A 345 -6.43 -2.01 9.53
C GLY A 345 -6.41 -0.78 10.44
N LEU A 346 -5.44 -0.69 11.37
CA LEU A 346 -5.27 0.47 12.24
C LEU A 346 -5.06 1.77 11.44
N ASN A 347 -4.20 1.72 10.42
CA ASN A 347 -3.98 2.87 9.55
C ASN A 347 -5.24 3.27 8.79
N GLY A 348 -6.04 2.30 8.35
CA GLY A 348 -7.33 2.54 7.70
C GLY A 348 -8.29 3.33 8.59
N TYR A 349 -8.43 2.97 9.85
CA TYR A 349 -9.28 3.71 10.79
C TYR A 349 -8.80 5.15 11.03
N LEU A 350 -7.48 5.38 11.08
CA LEU A 350 -6.95 6.73 11.20
C LEU A 350 -7.15 7.57 9.94
N GLY A 351 -7.14 6.94 8.78
CA GLY A 351 -7.51 7.59 7.52
C GLY A 351 -8.94 8.16 7.55
N PHE A 352 -9.90 7.47 8.21
CA PHE A 352 -11.27 7.99 8.37
C PHE A 352 -11.34 9.28 9.16
N ILE A 353 -10.50 9.43 10.17
CA ILE A 353 -10.44 10.69 10.93
C ILE A 353 -10.04 11.83 10.00
N LEU A 354 -9.09 11.60 9.12
CA LEU A 354 -8.68 12.61 8.15
C LEU A 354 -9.77 12.90 7.12
N ILE A 355 -10.47 11.87 6.61
CA ILE A 355 -11.61 12.05 5.67
C ILE A 355 -12.67 12.97 6.28
N PHE A 356 -13.01 12.79 7.54
CA PHE A 356 -13.99 13.64 8.21
C PHE A 356 -13.57 15.12 8.14
N PHE A 357 -12.31 15.43 8.47
CA PHE A 357 -11.81 16.81 8.38
C PHE A 357 -11.78 17.32 6.94
N MET A 358 -11.44 16.47 5.97
CA MET A 358 -11.43 16.80 4.55
C MET A 358 -12.83 17.20 4.06
N ILE A 359 -13.86 16.41 4.39
CA ILE A 359 -15.24 16.69 4.01
C ILE A 359 -15.70 18.02 4.62
N VAL A 360 -15.47 18.24 5.90
CA VAL A 360 -15.84 19.48 6.58
C VAL A 360 -15.13 20.69 5.96
N TYR A 361 -13.84 20.55 5.64
CA TYR A 361 -13.05 21.59 4.99
C TYR A 361 -13.59 21.93 3.59
N ASP A 362 -13.84 20.92 2.76
CA ASP A 362 -14.31 21.10 1.39
C ASP A 362 -15.71 21.73 1.36
N ILE A 363 -16.60 21.35 2.29
CA ILE A 363 -17.93 21.99 2.44
C ILE A 363 -17.78 23.47 2.81
N LYS A 364 -17.01 23.79 3.86
CA LYS A 364 -16.80 25.17 4.29
C LYS A 364 -16.19 26.04 3.20
N THR A 365 -15.22 25.50 2.47
CA THR A 365 -14.54 26.25 1.39
C THR A 365 -15.48 26.51 0.22
N LYS A 366 -16.34 25.56 -0.16
CA LYS A 366 -17.36 25.74 -1.21
C LYS A 366 -18.45 26.75 -0.79
N MET A 367 -18.80 26.78 0.49
CA MET A 367 -19.78 27.77 1.02
C MET A 367 -19.21 29.18 1.05
N SER A 368 -17.89 29.34 1.29
CA SER A 368 -17.22 30.64 1.31
C SER A 368 -16.91 31.20 -0.09
N SER A 369 -17.02 30.38 -1.13
CA SER A 369 -16.74 30.75 -2.54
C SER A 369 -18.02 31.12 -3.31
N LYS A 370 -19.20 30.97 -2.71
CA LYS A 370 -20.50 31.49 -3.16
C LYS A 370 -20.84 32.81 -2.46
#